data_7739897fa0fe9a103dff345b4c876a15
#
_entry.id   7739897fa0fe9a103dff345b4c876a15
#
_cell.length_a   1.000
_cell.length_b   1.000
_cell.length_c   1.000
_cell.angle_alpha   90.00
_cell.angle_beta   90.00
_cell.angle_gamma   90.00
#
_symmetry.space_group_name_H-M   'P 1'
#
loop_
_entity.id
_entity.type
_entity.pdbx_description
1 polymer ?
#
loop_
_entity_poly.entity_id
_entity_poly.type
_entity_poly.pdbx_seq_one_letter_code
_entity_poly.pdbx_strand_id
1 'polypeptide(L)'
;MKNKLQRYFPIIRTRKEILNELRDNDELWSQFESWEEENQEEYLDICTGVKGVKVLYDTFFKAVMNPDTRPERLNNFLSTILGRTVKILKVLPNESARIAAESSLLVMDIVVQFEDGSIANVEVQKIGYLFPGERSACYSADMLLRQYKRVRRELGKKFHYRDIKKVYTIVLFEKSNSVFKSFSKDIYIHRFQQQSDSGIELNLLQEYTFICLDIFDDIIHNEGRKIDGRLEEWLVFLKEDDPDMIIKLLEQNSEFRDIYEEIYNICRNSERMMGMFSKELEILDRNTVKLMIDELDEALGEEREKVKAIKQERETLKAEMQEAKAEKESLE
;
A
#
# COMPACT_ATOMS: atom_id res chain seq x y z
N MET A 1 19.97 26.29 -16.38
CA MET A 1 18.63 26.60 -16.92
C MET A 1 17.63 25.98 -15.95
N LYS A 2 16.52 26.65 -15.59
CA LYS A 2 15.50 26.05 -14.68
C LYS A 2 14.83 24.88 -15.40
N ASN A 3 14.63 23.74 -14.68
CA ASN A 3 13.84 22.62 -15.19
C ASN A 3 12.34 22.94 -15.22
N LYS A 4 11.51 21.99 -15.68
CA LYS A 4 10.08 22.21 -15.85
C LYS A 4 9.38 22.53 -14.52
N LEU A 5 9.61 21.71 -13.48
CA LEU A 5 8.97 21.92 -12.17
C LEU A 5 9.47 23.18 -11.46
N GLN A 6 10.74 23.56 -11.61
CA GLN A 6 11.26 24.84 -11.08
C GLN A 6 10.61 26.07 -11.71
N ARG A 7 10.06 25.94 -12.93
CA ARG A 7 9.30 27.02 -13.57
C ARG A 7 7.89 27.15 -12.98
N TYR A 8 7.26 26.02 -12.65
CA TYR A 8 5.95 25.96 -12.02
C TYR A 8 6.01 26.32 -10.53
N PHE A 9 7.06 25.88 -9.84
CA PHE A 9 7.27 26.05 -8.41
C PHE A 9 8.62 26.74 -8.14
N PRO A 10 8.65 28.10 -8.13
CA PRO A 10 9.89 28.87 -7.94
C PRO A 10 10.58 28.62 -6.60
N ILE A 11 9.91 27.96 -5.64
CA ILE A 11 10.44 27.56 -4.33
C ILE A 11 11.46 26.42 -4.41
N ILE A 12 11.46 25.67 -5.50
CA ILE A 12 12.39 24.54 -5.72
C ILE A 12 13.80 25.09 -5.89
N ARG A 13 14.72 24.55 -5.09
CA ARG A 13 16.12 24.95 -5.05
C ARG A 13 16.95 24.30 -6.17
N THR A 14 18.11 24.90 -6.43
CA THR A 14 19.11 24.31 -7.32
C THR A 14 19.95 23.27 -6.58
N ARG A 15 20.52 22.32 -7.34
CA ARG A 15 21.44 21.29 -6.80
C ARG A 15 22.59 21.92 -6.01
N LYS A 16 23.13 23.05 -6.48
CA LYS A 16 24.23 23.73 -5.81
C LYS A 16 23.82 24.28 -4.44
N GLU A 17 22.63 24.87 -4.35
CA GLU A 17 22.11 25.40 -3.08
C GLU A 17 21.90 24.28 -2.07
N ILE A 18 21.35 23.11 -2.50
CA ILE A 18 21.12 21.97 -1.63
C ILE A 18 22.46 21.40 -1.15
N LEU A 19 23.41 21.13 -2.06
CA LEU A 19 24.71 20.57 -1.70
C LEU A 19 25.53 21.50 -0.78
N ASN A 20 25.44 22.82 -0.97
CA ASN A 20 26.07 23.77 -0.06
C ASN A 20 25.46 23.69 1.35
N GLU A 21 24.14 23.70 1.45
CA GLU A 21 23.45 23.60 2.76
C GLU A 21 23.78 22.27 3.47
N LEU A 22 23.81 21.15 2.74
CA LEU A 22 24.21 19.87 3.33
C LEU A 22 25.65 19.89 3.84
N ARG A 23 26.59 20.51 3.09
CA ARG A 23 28.00 20.63 3.50
C ARG A 23 28.23 21.56 4.67
N ASP A 24 27.36 22.54 4.86
CA ASP A 24 27.39 23.46 5.99
C ASP A 24 26.93 22.79 7.31
N ASN A 25 26.41 21.56 7.25
CA ASN A 25 25.99 20.74 8.38
C ASN A 25 26.66 19.36 8.32
N ASP A 26 27.66 19.14 9.17
CA ASP A 26 28.47 17.91 9.18
C ASP A 26 27.63 16.63 9.35
N GLU A 27 26.56 16.67 10.14
CA GLU A 27 25.67 15.52 10.38
C GLU A 27 24.88 15.18 9.12
N LEU A 28 24.26 16.17 8.48
CA LEU A 28 23.51 15.97 7.23
C LEU A 28 24.43 15.53 6.09
N TRP A 29 25.64 16.09 6.02
CA TRP A 29 26.61 15.71 4.99
C TRP A 29 27.08 14.27 5.19
N SER A 30 27.43 13.87 6.42
CA SER A 30 27.82 12.50 6.74
C SER A 30 26.69 11.50 6.43
N GLN A 31 25.45 11.85 6.73
CA GLN A 31 24.29 11.03 6.39
C GLN A 31 24.12 10.90 4.88
N PHE A 32 24.21 11.99 4.13
CA PHE A 32 24.12 11.99 2.66
C PHE A 32 25.21 11.14 2.03
N GLU A 33 26.48 11.27 2.48
CA GLU A 33 27.60 10.46 1.98
C GLU A 33 27.50 8.98 2.34
N SER A 34 26.73 8.62 3.38
CA SER A 34 26.51 7.22 3.76
C SER A 34 25.57 6.47 2.80
N TRP A 35 24.80 7.18 1.98
CA TRP A 35 23.92 6.57 1.01
C TRP A 35 24.67 6.12 -0.24
N GLU A 36 24.12 5.09 -0.91
CA GLU A 36 24.57 4.71 -2.24
C GLU A 36 24.37 5.86 -3.25
N GLU A 37 25.20 5.93 -4.27
CA GLU A 37 25.17 7.00 -5.28
C GLU A 37 23.79 7.15 -5.93
N GLU A 38 23.10 6.05 -6.18
CA GLU A 38 21.75 6.06 -6.73
C GLU A 38 20.74 6.77 -5.80
N ASN A 39 20.82 6.53 -4.50
CA ASN A 39 19.99 7.18 -3.50
C ASN A 39 20.31 8.66 -3.33
N GLN A 40 21.59 9.03 -3.41
CA GLN A 40 22.04 10.43 -3.40
C GLN A 40 21.47 11.19 -4.61
N GLU A 41 21.54 10.61 -5.81
CA GLU A 41 20.98 11.20 -7.02
C GLU A 41 19.46 11.29 -6.95
N GLU A 42 18.76 10.25 -6.49
CA GLU A 42 17.31 10.28 -6.33
C GLU A 42 16.87 11.39 -5.35
N TYR A 43 17.54 11.52 -4.22
CA TYR A 43 17.29 12.62 -3.27
C TYR A 43 17.44 13.98 -3.93
N LEU A 44 18.53 14.19 -4.68
CA LEU A 44 18.80 15.45 -5.35
C LEU A 44 17.83 15.71 -6.49
N ASP A 45 17.46 14.71 -7.27
CA ASP A 45 16.47 14.81 -8.36
C ASP A 45 15.11 15.25 -7.82
N ILE A 46 14.67 14.66 -6.71
CA ILE A 46 13.43 15.04 -6.03
C ILE A 46 13.51 16.48 -5.52
N CYS A 47 14.56 16.81 -4.77
CA CYS A 47 14.70 18.14 -4.15
C CYS A 47 14.87 19.27 -5.16
N THR A 48 15.40 18.96 -6.36
CA THR A 48 15.59 19.93 -7.45
C THR A 48 14.44 19.97 -8.45
N GLY A 49 13.48 19.04 -8.33
CA GLY A 49 12.36 18.93 -9.28
C GLY A 49 12.78 18.43 -10.67
N VAL A 50 13.89 17.72 -10.78
CA VAL A 50 14.25 16.91 -11.96
C VAL A 50 13.27 15.76 -12.08
N LYS A 51 12.92 15.16 -10.95
CA LYS A 51 11.79 14.25 -10.76
C LYS A 51 10.78 14.84 -9.80
N GLY A 52 9.55 14.42 -9.89
CA GLY A 52 8.53 14.66 -8.89
C GLY A 52 8.80 13.90 -7.59
N VAL A 53 8.09 14.26 -6.54
CA VAL A 53 8.10 13.52 -5.28
C VAL A 53 7.18 12.32 -5.40
N LYS A 54 7.68 11.14 -5.09
CA LYS A 54 6.85 9.93 -4.96
C LYS A 54 6.01 10.02 -3.69
N VAL A 55 4.75 10.45 -3.85
CA VAL A 55 3.83 10.63 -2.71
C VAL A 55 3.49 9.31 -2.03
N LEU A 56 3.65 8.17 -2.72
CA LEU A 56 3.51 6.82 -2.15
C LEU A 56 4.62 6.44 -1.16
N TYR A 57 5.67 7.21 -1.01
CA TYR A 57 6.59 7.02 0.10
C TYR A 57 5.84 7.18 1.42
N ASP A 58 5.98 6.21 2.33
CA ASP A 58 5.21 6.14 3.57
C ASP A 58 5.20 7.45 4.35
N THR A 59 6.38 8.08 4.43
CA THR A 59 6.56 9.35 5.12
C THR A 59 5.86 10.51 4.41
N PHE A 60 5.90 10.56 3.08
CA PHE A 60 5.21 11.59 2.30
C PHE A 60 3.70 11.35 2.26
N PHE A 61 3.26 10.11 2.04
CA PHE A 61 1.85 9.76 2.08
C PHE A 61 1.20 10.17 3.39
N LYS A 62 1.81 9.80 4.51
CA LYS A 62 1.32 10.18 5.85
C LYS A 62 1.37 11.68 6.12
N ALA A 63 2.35 12.39 5.60
CA ALA A 63 2.45 13.84 5.76
C ALA A 63 1.39 14.59 4.93
N VAL A 64 1.20 14.21 3.67
CA VAL A 64 0.33 14.91 2.71
C VAL A 64 -1.14 14.54 2.91
N MET A 65 -1.42 13.27 3.20
CA MET A 65 -2.76 12.72 3.40
C MET A 65 -3.19 12.71 4.87
N ASN A 66 -2.49 13.44 5.73
CA ASN A 66 -2.74 13.48 7.17
C ASN A 66 -4.15 14.03 7.47
N PRO A 67 -5.06 13.22 8.00
CA PRO A 67 -6.43 13.64 8.25
C PRO A 67 -6.59 14.58 9.46
N ASP A 68 -5.57 14.69 10.33
CA ASP A 68 -5.61 15.63 11.46
C ASP A 68 -5.31 17.07 11.01
N THR A 69 -4.55 17.22 9.93
CA THR A 69 -4.14 18.55 9.43
C THR A 69 -4.92 18.97 8.17
N ARG A 70 -5.22 18.02 7.28
CA ARG A 70 -5.88 18.24 5.99
C ARG A 70 -6.95 17.18 5.72
N PRO A 71 -8.00 17.07 6.57
CA PRO A 71 -9.04 16.04 6.44
C PRO A 71 -9.75 16.06 5.08
N GLU A 72 -9.84 17.23 4.45
CA GLU A 72 -10.50 17.41 3.16
C GLU A 72 -9.86 16.59 2.03
N ARG A 73 -8.55 16.41 2.04
CA ARG A 73 -7.83 15.62 1.03
C ARG A 73 -8.22 14.16 1.10
N LEU A 74 -8.11 13.59 2.29
CA LEU A 74 -8.45 12.17 2.50
C LEU A 74 -9.96 11.94 2.37
N ASN A 75 -10.81 12.88 2.79
CA ASN A 75 -12.26 12.85 2.54
C ASN A 75 -12.57 12.76 1.04
N ASN A 76 -11.95 13.61 0.23
CA ASN A 76 -12.15 13.63 -1.22
C ASN A 76 -11.68 12.32 -1.86
N PHE A 77 -10.47 11.88 -1.54
CA PHE A 77 -9.90 10.62 -2.03
C PHE A 77 -10.79 9.42 -1.68
N LEU A 78 -11.16 9.26 -0.41
CA LEU A 78 -12.00 8.15 0.04
C LEU A 78 -13.42 8.22 -0.53
N SER A 79 -14.00 9.42 -0.65
CA SER A 79 -15.30 9.59 -1.29
C SER A 79 -15.28 9.11 -2.74
N THR A 80 -14.19 9.39 -3.44
CA THR A 80 -14.01 8.99 -4.84
C THR A 80 -13.87 7.48 -4.97
N ILE A 81 -13.07 6.83 -4.11
CA ILE A 81 -12.91 5.36 -4.12
C ILE A 81 -14.21 4.64 -3.78
N LEU A 82 -14.92 5.13 -2.75
CA LEU A 82 -16.14 4.50 -2.23
C LEU A 82 -17.39 4.85 -3.04
N GLY A 83 -17.31 5.77 -4.00
CA GLY A 83 -18.43 6.22 -4.84
C GLY A 83 -19.56 6.90 -4.06
N ARG A 84 -19.26 7.44 -2.87
CA ARG A 84 -20.19 8.17 -2.02
C ARG A 84 -19.46 9.22 -1.20
N THR A 85 -20.12 10.30 -0.86
CA THR A 85 -19.55 11.32 0.03
C THR A 85 -19.31 10.73 1.42
N VAL A 86 -18.07 10.81 1.89
CA VAL A 86 -17.67 10.44 3.25
C VAL A 86 -16.99 11.62 3.92
N LYS A 87 -17.13 11.70 5.24
CA LYS A 87 -16.46 12.71 6.05
C LYS A 87 -15.86 12.05 7.27
N ILE A 88 -14.57 12.29 7.45
CA ILE A 88 -13.82 11.75 8.57
C ILE A 88 -14.25 12.45 9.85
N LEU A 89 -14.67 11.65 10.83
CA LEU A 89 -15.00 12.11 12.18
C LEU A 89 -13.74 12.17 13.05
N LYS A 90 -12.88 11.14 12.94
CA LYS A 90 -11.63 11.03 13.71
C LYS A 90 -10.68 10.02 13.11
N VAL A 91 -9.39 10.21 13.41
CA VAL A 91 -8.33 9.24 13.18
C VAL A 91 -8.34 8.21 14.29
N LEU A 92 -8.14 6.96 13.95
CA LEU A 92 -8.03 5.87 14.92
C LEU A 92 -6.56 5.41 15.02
N PRO A 93 -6.14 4.83 16.17
CA PRO A 93 -4.82 4.24 16.25
C PRO A 93 -4.61 3.19 15.16
N ASN A 94 -3.49 3.28 14.47
CA ASN A 94 -3.10 2.37 13.39
C ASN A 94 -2.43 1.07 13.91
N GLU A 95 -2.06 1.00 15.19
CA GLU A 95 -1.50 -0.19 15.79
C GLU A 95 -2.58 -1.16 16.28
N SER A 96 -2.45 -2.45 15.93
CA SER A 96 -3.29 -3.48 16.49
C SER A 96 -2.82 -3.88 17.90
N ALA A 97 -3.75 -4.24 18.78
CA ALA A 97 -3.39 -4.96 19.99
C ALA A 97 -2.71 -6.27 19.57
N ARG A 98 -1.59 -6.63 20.22
CA ARG A 98 -0.88 -7.90 19.98
C ARG A 98 -1.87 -9.06 20.08
N ILE A 99 -2.20 -9.69 18.95
CA ILE A 99 -3.13 -10.82 18.92
C ILE A 99 -2.42 -12.13 19.30
N ALA A 100 -1.09 -12.17 19.17
CA ALA A 100 -0.25 -13.28 19.62
C ALA A 100 1.12 -12.78 20.07
N ALA A 101 1.80 -13.55 20.91
CA ALA A 101 3.15 -13.27 21.41
C ALA A 101 4.24 -13.29 20.31
N GLU A 102 3.90 -13.69 19.10
CA GLU A 102 4.75 -13.73 17.92
C GLU A 102 4.49 -12.52 17.03
N SER A 103 4.98 -11.41 17.43
CA SER A 103 5.79 -10.39 16.74
C SER A 103 5.42 -9.84 15.36
N SER A 104 4.27 -9.90 14.78
CA SER A 104 3.94 -8.96 13.74
C SER A 104 2.82 -8.03 14.18
N LEU A 105 3.20 -6.86 14.66
CA LEU A 105 2.29 -5.73 14.75
C LEU A 105 1.69 -5.51 13.37
N LEU A 106 0.38 -5.70 13.25
CA LEU A 106 -0.36 -5.24 12.08
C LEU A 106 -0.34 -3.71 12.12
N VAL A 107 0.58 -3.10 11.39
CA VAL A 107 0.66 -1.65 11.26
C VAL A 107 -0.09 -1.27 10.00
N MET A 108 -1.16 -0.51 10.16
CA MET A 108 -1.95 0.07 9.07
C MET A 108 -1.50 1.51 8.85
N ASP A 109 -1.52 1.98 7.60
CA ASP A 109 -1.00 3.33 7.32
C ASP A 109 -1.91 4.42 7.86
N ILE A 110 -3.19 4.42 7.51
CA ILE A 110 -4.17 5.39 7.99
C ILE A 110 -5.48 4.68 8.30
N VAL A 111 -5.95 4.80 9.53
CA VAL A 111 -7.27 4.28 9.96
C VAL A 111 -8.16 5.44 10.38
N VAL A 112 -9.33 5.55 9.76
CA VAL A 112 -10.28 6.63 10.04
C VAL A 112 -11.67 6.09 10.35
N GLN A 113 -12.41 6.83 11.17
CA GLN A 113 -13.84 6.64 11.36
C GLN A 113 -14.60 7.77 10.69
N PHE A 114 -15.61 7.43 9.90
CA PHE A 114 -16.52 8.38 9.28
C PHE A 114 -17.64 8.82 10.21
N GLU A 115 -18.33 9.89 9.85
CA GLU A 115 -19.48 10.41 10.61
C GLU A 115 -20.62 9.39 10.74
N ASP A 116 -20.82 8.50 9.77
CA ASP A 116 -21.82 7.41 9.81
C ASP A 116 -21.41 6.24 10.73
N GLY A 117 -20.22 6.32 11.33
CA GLY A 117 -19.65 5.33 12.25
C GLY A 117 -18.88 4.21 11.55
N SER A 118 -18.89 4.12 10.23
CA SER A 118 -18.06 3.16 9.49
C SER A 118 -16.57 3.49 9.60
N ILE A 119 -15.72 2.50 9.34
CA ILE A 119 -14.26 2.63 9.46
C ILE A 119 -13.63 2.33 8.12
N ALA A 120 -12.61 3.09 7.75
CA ALA A 120 -11.74 2.77 6.62
C ALA A 120 -10.29 2.63 7.09
N ASN A 121 -9.61 1.62 6.54
CA ASN A 121 -8.17 1.49 6.52
C ASN A 121 -7.66 1.78 5.12
N VAL A 122 -6.65 2.64 5.00
CA VAL A 122 -5.90 2.87 3.77
C VAL A 122 -4.48 2.40 4.00
N GLU A 123 -4.02 1.50 3.15
CA GLU A 123 -2.69 0.89 3.22
C GLU A 123 -1.98 1.03 1.88
N VAL A 124 -0.73 1.46 1.90
CA VAL A 124 0.15 1.49 0.72
C VAL A 124 1.11 0.31 0.80
N GLN A 125 1.07 -0.55 -0.20
CA GLN A 125 1.97 -1.70 -0.34
C GLN A 125 2.90 -1.50 -1.53
N LYS A 126 4.19 -1.34 -1.25
CA LYS A 126 5.21 -1.09 -2.29
C LYS A 126 5.54 -2.32 -3.09
N ILE A 127 5.47 -3.48 -2.47
CA ILE A 127 5.77 -4.77 -3.07
C ILE A 127 4.53 -5.65 -2.89
N GLY A 128 4.12 -6.34 -3.96
CA GLY A 128 2.99 -7.27 -3.91
C GLY A 128 3.34 -8.46 -3.02
N TYR A 129 2.71 -8.53 -1.85
CA TYR A 129 2.81 -9.69 -0.98
C TYR A 129 2.13 -10.91 -1.62
N LEU A 130 2.61 -12.11 -1.28
CA LEU A 130 2.08 -13.38 -1.79
C LEU A 130 0.62 -13.62 -1.38
N PHE A 131 0.21 -13.14 -0.22
CA PHE A 131 -1.12 -13.38 0.37
C PHE A 131 -1.89 -12.08 0.64
N PRO A 132 -2.23 -11.29 -0.40
CA PRO A 132 -2.89 -9.99 -0.19
C PRO A 132 -4.30 -10.12 0.38
N GLY A 133 -5.02 -11.20 0.04
CA GLY A 133 -6.38 -11.48 0.53
C GLY A 133 -6.38 -11.79 2.01
N GLU A 134 -5.58 -12.74 2.44
CA GLU A 134 -5.47 -13.21 3.82
C GLU A 134 -5.02 -12.08 4.75
N ARG A 135 -4.00 -11.33 4.33
CA ARG A 135 -3.50 -10.17 5.08
C ARG A 135 -4.58 -9.10 5.26
N SER A 136 -5.26 -8.74 4.18
CA SER A 136 -6.34 -7.75 4.22
C SER A 136 -7.53 -8.22 5.05
N ALA A 137 -7.83 -9.52 5.02
CA ALA A 137 -8.86 -10.13 5.88
C ALA A 137 -8.51 -10.00 7.37
N CYS A 138 -7.25 -10.23 7.74
CA CYS A 138 -6.76 -10.02 9.11
C CYS A 138 -6.90 -8.56 9.56
N TYR A 139 -6.52 -7.60 8.74
CA TYR A 139 -6.70 -6.17 9.05
C TYR A 139 -8.17 -5.80 9.23
N SER A 140 -9.01 -6.25 8.32
CA SER A 140 -10.45 -6.01 8.38
C SER A 140 -11.10 -6.62 9.62
N ALA A 141 -10.70 -7.85 9.98
CA ALA A 141 -11.18 -8.52 11.19
C ALA A 141 -10.77 -7.78 12.48
N ASP A 142 -9.52 -7.32 12.57
CA ASP A 142 -9.04 -6.53 13.71
C ASP A 142 -9.84 -5.23 13.86
N MET A 143 -10.06 -4.49 12.77
CA MET A 143 -10.88 -3.27 12.80
C MET A 143 -12.32 -3.54 13.23
N LEU A 144 -12.92 -4.62 12.75
CA LEU A 144 -14.27 -5.02 13.14
C LEU A 144 -14.36 -5.33 14.62
N LEU A 145 -13.41 -6.08 15.18
CA LEU A 145 -13.34 -6.42 16.59
C LEU A 145 -13.07 -5.20 17.47
N ARG A 146 -12.22 -4.28 17.04
CA ARG A 146 -11.99 -3.00 17.74
C ARG A 146 -13.27 -2.16 17.77
N GLN A 147 -13.98 -2.07 16.65
CA GLN A 147 -15.23 -1.35 16.57
C GLN A 147 -16.27 -1.99 17.52
N TYR A 148 -16.42 -3.32 17.49
CA TYR A 148 -17.31 -4.04 18.40
C TYR A 148 -17.01 -3.73 19.87
N LYS A 149 -15.74 -3.86 20.29
CA LYS A 149 -15.34 -3.57 21.68
C LYS A 149 -15.64 -2.14 22.08
N ARG A 150 -15.38 -1.17 21.21
CA ARG A 150 -15.61 0.25 21.45
C ARG A 150 -17.10 0.56 21.57
N VAL A 151 -17.89 0.19 20.57
CA VAL A 151 -19.33 0.49 20.52
C VAL A 151 -20.07 -0.20 21.69
N ARG A 152 -19.70 -1.45 21.99
CA ARG A 152 -20.26 -2.16 23.13
C ARG A 152 -19.95 -1.48 24.47
N ARG A 153 -18.73 -0.94 24.62
CA ARG A 153 -18.34 -0.19 25.82
C ARG A 153 -19.11 1.13 25.93
N GLU A 154 -19.29 1.83 24.81
CA GLU A 154 -19.98 3.13 24.75
C GLU A 154 -21.49 2.99 25.03
N LEU A 155 -22.15 1.99 24.47
CA LEU A 155 -23.60 1.80 24.58
C LEU A 155 -24.01 0.91 25.76
N GLY A 156 -23.12 0.10 26.31
CA GLY A 156 -23.40 -0.78 27.45
C GLY A 156 -24.58 -1.71 27.17
N LYS A 157 -25.61 -1.62 28.04
CA LYS A 157 -26.84 -2.42 27.93
C LYS A 157 -27.72 -2.07 26.72
N LYS A 158 -27.50 -0.92 26.07
CA LYS A 158 -28.25 -0.47 24.90
C LYS A 158 -27.62 -0.97 23.59
N PHE A 159 -26.50 -1.71 23.63
CA PHE A 159 -25.82 -2.22 22.48
C PHE A 159 -26.65 -3.24 21.70
N HIS A 160 -26.71 -3.07 20.39
CA HIS A 160 -27.24 -4.05 19.44
C HIS A 160 -26.18 -4.30 18.34
N TYR A 161 -26.14 -5.50 17.75
CA TYR A 161 -25.20 -5.80 16.66
C TYR A 161 -25.36 -4.92 15.41
N ARG A 162 -26.55 -4.34 15.20
CA ARG A 162 -26.81 -3.35 14.13
C ARG A 162 -26.07 -2.01 14.33
N ASP A 163 -25.55 -1.77 15.52
CA ASP A 163 -24.77 -0.55 15.81
C ASP A 163 -23.35 -0.65 15.25
N ILE A 164 -22.90 -1.86 14.91
CA ILE A 164 -21.66 -2.08 14.21
C ILE A 164 -21.82 -1.68 12.74
N LYS A 165 -20.90 -0.87 12.25
CA LYS A 165 -20.93 -0.31 10.90
C LYS A 165 -19.89 -0.98 10.02
N LYS A 166 -19.95 -0.71 8.71
CA LYS A 166 -19.04 -1.25 7.72
C LYS A 166 -17.57 -0.95 8.01
N VAL A 167 -16.72 -1.86 7.62
CA VAL A 167 -15.27 -1.74 7.59
C VAL A 167 -14.81 -1.84 6.15
N TYR A 168 -14.12 -0.80 5.69
CA TYR A 168 -13.54 -0.72 4.35
C TYR A 168 -12.03 -0.91 4.45
N THR A 169 -11.50 -1.89 3.74
CA THR A 169 -10.06 -2.10 3.61
C THR A 169 -9.64 -1.72 2.20
N ILE A 170 -8.87 -0.65 2.09
CA ILE A 170 -8.40 -0.07 0.83
C ILE A 170 -6.90 -0.26 0.77
N VAL A 171 -6.42 -0.97 -0.25
CA VAL A 171 -5.00 -1.26 -0.44
C VAL A 171 -4.55 -0.71 -1.78
N LEU A 172 -3.53 0.13 -1.76
CA LEU A 172 -2.86 0.68 -2.92
C LEU A 172 -1.58 -0.12 -3.16
N PHE A 173 -1.51 -0.88 -4.24
CA PHE A 173 -0.30 -1.60 -4.64
C PHE A 173 0.55 -0.73 -5.56
N GLU A 174 1.75 -0.36 -5.14
CA GLU A 174 2.74 0.24 -6.04
C GLU A 174 3.22 -0.78 -7.08
N LYS A 175 3.45 -2.03 -6.63
CA LYS A 175 3.68 -3.19 -7.48
C LYS A 175 2.72 -4.30 -7.07
N SER A 176 1.79 -4.63 -7.94
CA SER A 176 0.82 -5.72 -7.72
C SER A 176 1.46 -7.09 -7.92
N ASN A 177 0.88 -8.10 -7.28
CA ASN A 177 1.34 -9.48 -7.44
C ASN A 177 0.82 -10.14 -8.73
N SER A 178 1.26 -11.36 -8.98
CA SER A 178 0.91 -12.14 -10.18
C SER A 178 -0.59 -12.41 -10.33
N VAL A 179 -1.35 -12.50 -9.22
CA VAL A 179 -2.79 -12.75 -9.24
C VAL A 179 -3.52 -11.62 -9.97
N PHE A 180 -3.21 -10.35 -9.65
CA PHE A 180 -3.82 -9.21 -10.32
C PHE A 180 -3.30 -9.05 -11.77
N LYS A 181 -1.99 -9.21 -11.98
CA LYS A 181 -1.37 -9.07 -13.31
C LYS A 181 -1.85 -10.11 -14.34
N SER A 182 -2.17 -11.32 -13.88
CA SER A 182 -2.65 -12.40 -14.76
C SER A 182 -4.13 -12.30 -15.05
N PHE A 183 -4.92 -11.56 -14.27
CA PHE A 183 -6.36 -11.46 -14.44
C PHE A 183 -6.74 -10.59 -15.66
N SER A 184 -6.27 -9.34 -15.70
CA SER A 184 -6.50 -8.43 -16.84
C SER A 184 -5.49 -7.28 -16.78
N LYS A 185 -5.03 -6.84 -17.96
CA LYS A 185 -4.15 -5.66 -18.09
C LYS A 185 -4.92 -4.33 -18.05
N ASP A 186 -6.24 -4.37 -18.16
CA ASP A 186 -7.10 -3.17 -18.29
C ASP A 186 -7.86 -2.86 -16.99
N ILE A 187 -7.76 -3.74 -15.98
CA ILE A 187 -8.49 -3.60 -14.72
C ILE A 187 -7.49 -3.39 -13.59
N TYR A 188 -7.45 -2.17 -13.08
CA TYR A 188 -6.57 -1.77 -11.98
C TYR A 188 -7.30 -1.59 -10.63
N ILE A 189 -8.65 -1.75 -10.60
CA ILE A 189 -9.46 -1.67 -9.38
C ILE A 189 -10.25 -2.95 -9.21
N HIS A 190 -10.06 -3.62 -8.08
CA HIS A 190 -10.76 -4.85 -7.73
C HIS A 190 -11.52 -4.65 -6.42
N ARG A 191 -12.85 -4.86 -6.46
CA ARG A 191 -13.72 -4.73 -5.29
C ARG A 191 -14.25 -6.10 -4.89
N PHE A 192 -14.16 -6.40 -3.60
CA PHE A 192 -14.59 -7.68 -3.05
C PHE A 192 -15.64 -7.44 -1.96
N GLN A 193 -16.70 -8.22 -2.05
CA GLN A 193 -17.80 -8.29 -1.08
C GLN A 193 -18.16 -9.75 -0.89
N GLN A 194 -18.67 -10.08 0.30
CA GLN A 194 -19.20 -11.42 0.55
C GLN A 194 -20.52 -11.60 -0.21
N GLN A 195 -20.65 -12.74 -0.89
CA GLN A 195 -21.85 -13.13 -1.60
C GLN A 195 -22.31 -14.52 -1.13
N SER A 196 -23.61 -14.75 -1.09
CA SER A 196 -24.19 -16.05 -0.81
C SER A 196 -24.35 -16.84 -2.10
N ASP A 197 -24.12 -18.14 -2.06
CA ASP A 197 -24.42 -19.11 -3.14
C ASP A 197 -25.92 -19.26 -3.40
N SER A 198 -26.75 -19.00 -2.37
CA SER A 198 -28.22 -19.07 -2.45
C SER A 198 -28.88 -17.77 -2.90
N GLY A 199 -28.12 -16.68 -3.09
CA GLY A 199 -28.66 -15.36 -3.43
C GLY A 199 -29.26 -14.58 -2.24
N ILE A 200 -29.10 -15.06 -1.00
CA ILE A 200 -29.51 -14.31 0.19
C ILE A 200 -28.52 -13.15 0.40
N GLU A 201 -29.03 -11.95 0.56
CA GLU A 201 -28.23 -10.77 0.88
C GLU A 201 -28.13 -10.57 2.38
N LEU A 202 -26.91 -10.62 2.90
CA LEU A 202 -26.57 -10.29 4.28
C LEU A 202 -25.47 -9.22 4.32
N ASN A 203 -25.62 -8.24 5.19
CA ASN A 203 -24.56 -7.26 5.41
C ASN A 203 -23.51 -7.82 6.36
N LEU A 204 -22.45 -8.42 5.82
CA LEU A 204 -21.32 -8.98 6.58
C LEU A 204 -20.26 -7.93 6.96
N LEU A 205 -20.55 -6.66 6.73
CA LEU A 205 -19.84 -5.47 7.20
C LEU A 205 -18.44 -5.24 6.63
N GLN A 206 -17.83 -6.16 5.90
CA GLN A 206 -16.46 -6.05 5.40
C GLN A 206 -16.46 -5.90 3.88
N GLU A 207 -15.78 -4.86 3.40
CA GLU A 207 -15.57 -4.58 1.97
C GLU A 207 -14.10 -4.29 1.72
N TYR A 208 -13.58 -4.77 0.59
CA TYR A 208 -12.18 -4.62 0.21
C TYR A 208 -12.09 -3.96 -1.15
N THR A 209 -11.14 -3.03 -1.29
CA THR A 209 -10.81 -2.41 -2.56
C THR A 209 -9.30 -2.47 -2.76
N PHE A 210 -8.87 -3.18 -3.78
CA PHE A 210 -7.47 -3.25 -4.20
C PHE A 210 -7.28 -2.39 -5.43
N ILE A 211 -6.29 -1.51 -5.41
CA ILE A 211 -5.93 -0.60 -6.51
C ILE A 211 -4.51 -0.90 -6.93
N CYS A 212 -4.33 -1.41 -8.15
CA CYS A 212 -3.05 -1.79 -8.73
C CYS A 212 -2.47 -0.62 -9.52
N LEU A 213 -1.57 0.14 -8.90
CA LEU A 213 -1.02 1.36 -9.47
C LEU A 213 -0.05 1.11 -10.61
N ASP A 214 0.66 -0.02 -10.62
CA ASP A 214 1.49 -0.44 -11.75
C ASP A 214 0.67 -0.77 -13.00
N ILE A 215 -0.49 -1.43 -12.85
CA ILE A 215 -1.41 -1.67 -13.97
C ILE A 215 -2.02 -0.36 -14.47
N PHE A 216 -2.41 0.53 -13.56
CA PHE A 216 -2.91 1.87 -13.91
C PHE A 216 -1.87 2.66 -14.69
N ASP A 217 -0.61 2.64 -14.26
CA ASP A 217 0.52 3.31 -14.89
C ASP A 217 0.73 2.81 -16.33
N ASP A 218 0.75 1.49 -16.51
CA ASP A 218 0.84 0.88 -17.85
C ASP A 218 -0.28 1.34 -18.80
N ILE A 219 -1.51 1.48 -18.30
CA ILE A 219 -2.65 1.96 -19.09
C ILE A 219 -2.47 3.42 -19.51
N ILE A 220 -2.04 4.29 -18.59
CA ILE A 220 -1.85 5.72 -18.87
C ILE A 220 -0.68 5.95 -19.84
N HIS A 221 0.44 5.29 -19.63
CA HIS A 221 1.65 5.50 -20.43
C HIS A 221 1.62 4.77 -21.77
N ASN A 222 1.20 3.51 -21.81
CA ASN A 222 1.28 2.71 -23.03
C ASN A 222 0.11 2.93 -23.99
N GLU A 223 -1.08 3.20 -23.47
CA GLU A 223 -2.27 3.40 -24.29
C GLU A 223 -2.55 4.88 -24.59
N GLY A 224 -1.78 5.80 -24.01
CA GLY A 224 -1.98 7.25 -24.18
C GLY A 224 -3.37 7.71 -23.71
N ARG A 225 -3.97 6.95 -22.79
CA ARG A 225 -5.29 7.24 -22.24
C ARG A 225 -5.25 8.57 -21.49
N LYS A 226 -6.24 9.38 -21.71
CA LYS A 226 -6.39 10.63 -20.96
C LYS A 226 -6.81 10.31 -19.52
N ILE A 227 -6.30 11.08 -18.59
CA ILE A 227 -6.77 11.09 -17.21
C ILE A 227 -8.25 11.50 -17.25
N ASP A 228 -9.16 10.60 -16.89
CA ASP A 228 -10.59 10.84 -16.93
C ASP A 228 -11.21 10.53 -15.56
N GLY A 229 -11.62 11.61 -14.92
CA GLY A 229 -12.28 11.52 -13.63
C GLY A 229 -11.38 11.67 -12.41
N ARG A 230 -12.04 12.00 -11.30
CA ARG A 230 -11.41 12.41 -10.04
C ARG A 230 -10.52 11.32 -9.42
N LEU A 231 -10.88 10.04 -9.58
CA LEU A 231 -10.07 8.96 -9.05
C LEU A 231 -8.73 8.84 -9.78
N GLU A 232 -8.74 8.91 -11.11
CA GLU A 232 -7.50 8.85 -11.90
C GLU A 232 -6.59 10.04 -11.60
N GLU A 233 -7.14 11.25 -11.38
CA GLU A 233 -6.35 12.39 -10.91
C GLU A 233 -5.63 12.10 -9.59
N TRP A 234 -6.32 11.50 -8.63
CA TRP A 234 -5.70 11.08 -7.36
C TRP A 234 -4.65 10.00 -7.56
N LEU A 235 -4.88 9.02 -8.44
CA LEU A 235 -3.92 7.94 -8.70
C LEU A 235 -2.67 8.48 -9.39
N VAL A 236 -2.81 9.39 -10.34
CA VAL A 236 -1.68 10.12 -10.96
C VAL A 236 -0.91 10.92 -9.90
N PHE A 237 -1.62 11.69 -9.07
CA PHE A 237 -0.98 12.44 -7.98
C PHE A 237 -0.16 11.56 -7.03
N LEU A 238 -0.66 10.38 -6.70
CA LEU A 238 0.01 9.46 -5.76
C LEU A 238 1.20 8.74 -6.39
N LYS A 239 1.09 8.35 -7.67
CA LYS A 239 2.02 7.44 -8.34
C LYS A 239 3.11 8.16 -9.13
N GLU A 240 2.75 9.28 -9.80
CA GLU A 240 3.63 9.90 -10.80
C GLU A 240 4.76 10.72 -10.20
N ASP A 241 5.96 10.50 -10.73
CA ASP A 241 7.14 11.33 -10.49
C ASP A 241 7.67 12.00 -11.77
N ASP A 242 7.03 11.75 -12.93
CA ASP A 242 7.34 12.42 -14.19
C ASP A 242 6.85 13.88 -14.17
N PRO A 243 7.74 14.87 -14.39
CA PRO A 243 7.38 16.27 -14.40
C PRO A 243 6.31 16.65 -15.44
N ASP A 244 6.25 15.96 -16.58
CA ASP A 244 5.26 16.27 -17.63
C ASP A 244 3.86 15.81 -17.23
N MET A 245 3.75 14.65 -16.57
CA MET A 245 2.49 14.14 -16.06
C MET A 245 1.99 14.98 -14.89
N ILE A 246 2.88 15.40 -14.00
CA ILE A 246 2.55 16.34 -12.91
C ILE A 246 1.99 17.66 -13.48
N ILE A 247 2.64 18.22 -14.48
CA ILE A 247 2.20 19.46 -15.12
C ILE A 247 0.83 19.29 -15.78
N LYS A 248 0.61 18.19 -16.50
CA LYS A 248 -0.70 17.87 -17.09
C LYS A 248 -1.80 17.79 -16.01
N LEU A 249 -1.52 17.12 -14.88
CA LEU A 249 -2.45 17.06 -13.76
C LEU A 249 -2.79 18.46 -13.23
N LEU A 250 -1.79 19.32 -13.06
CA LEU A 250 -1.97 20.70 -12.57
C LEU A 250 -2.76 21.57 -13.55
N GLU A 251 -2.60 21.36 -14.85
CA GLU A 251 -3.35 22.05 -15.91
C GLU A 251 -4.81 21.59 -15.95
N GLN A 252 -5.08 20.31 -15.68
CA GLN A 252 -6.43 19.75 -15.61
C GLN A 252 -7.15 20.14 -14.31
N ASN A 253 -6.43 20.10 -13.20
CA ASN A 253 -7.01 20.35 -11.88
C ASN A 253 -6.06 21.14 -10.98
N SER A 254 -6.35 22.44 -10.86
CA SER A 254 -5.52 23.36 -10.07
C SER A 254 -5.55 23.09 -8.55
N GLU A 255 -6.49 22.29 -8.03
CA GLU A 255 -6.54 21.95 -6.60
C GLU A 255 -5.29 21.18 -6.14
N PHE A 256 -4.64 20.43 -7.05
CA PHE A 256 -3.39 19.74 -6.73
C PHE A 256 -2.20 20.70 -6.57
N ARG A 257 -2.29 21.94 -7.05
CA ARG A 257 -1.20 22.91 -6.96
C ARG A 257 -0.80 23.21 -5.52
N ASP A 258 -1.78 23.45 -4.67
CA ASP A 258 -1.53 23.74 -3.25
C ASP A 258 -0.88 22.55 -2.54
N ILE A 259 -1.23 21.32 -2.96
CA ILE A 259 -0.63 20.09 -2.41
C ILE A 259 0.83 20.00 -2.84
N TYR A 260 1.14 20.23 -4.12
CA TYR A 260 2.53 20.21 -4.59
C TYR A 260 3.37 21.35 -4.01
N GLU A 261 2.81 22.53 -3.76
CA GLU A 261 3.50 23.62 -3.06
C GLU A 261 3.85 23.21 -1.62
N GLU A 262 2.96 22.53 -0.92
CA GLU A 262 3.24 21.98 0.41
C GLU A 262 4.34 20.92 0.37
N ILE A 263 4.31 20.01 -0.60
CA ILE A 263 5.35 19.00 -0.82
C ILE A 263 6.71 19.65 -1.03
N TYR A 264 6.81 20.63 -1.93
CA TYR A 264 8.09 21.32 -2.19
C TYR A 264 8.55 22.21 -1.02
N ASN A 265 7.63 22.68 -0.17
CA ASN A 265 8.00 23.29 1.11
C ASN A 265 8.62 22.28 2.08
N ILE A 266 8.15 21.03 2.08
CA ILE A 266 8.80 19.94 2.84
C ILE A 266 10.20 19.69 2.29
N CYS A 267 10.34 19.55 0.97
CA CYS A 267 11.64 19.33 0.31
C CYS A 267 12.63 20.49 0.51
N ARG A 268 12.14 21.67 0.80
CA ARG A 268 12.99 22.86 1.09
C ARG A 268 13.68 22.77 2.44
N ASN A 269 13.14 22.07 3.40
CA ASN A 269 13.77 21.83 4.68
C ASN A 269 14.64 20.57 4.57
N SER A 270 15.96 20.76 4.43
CA SER A 270 16.90 19.64 4.19
C SER A 270 16.92 18.63 5.33
N GLU A 271 16.87 19.06 6.59
CA GLU A 271 16.85 18.15 7.75
C GLU A 271 15.59 17.27 7.72
N ARG A 272 14.42 17.89 7.55
CA ARG A 272 13.14 17.16 7.46
C ARG A 272 13.12 16.22 6.28
N MET A 273 13.54 16.69 5.10
CA MET A 273 13.55 15.88 3.88
C MET A 273 14.49 14.70 3.98
N MET A 274 15.70 14.89 4.51
CA MET A 274 16.66 13.81 4.74
C MET A 274 16.14 12.78 5.73
N GLY A 275 15.54 13.22 6.83
CA GLY A 275 14.93 12.31 7.81
C GLY A 275 13.79 11.49 7.20
N MET A 276 12.96 12.09 6.34
CA MET A 276 11.89 11.39 5.64
C MET A 276 12.45 10.39 4.62
N PHE A 277 13.45 10.79 3.84
CA PHE A 277 14.06 9.95 2.81
C PHE A 277 14.83 8.76 3.40
N SER A 278 15.65 8.97 4.46
CA SER A 278 16.32 7.88 5.16
C SER A 278 15.35 6.84 5.70
N LYS A 279 14.27 7.30 6.32
CA LYS A 279 13.25 6.39 6.84
C LYS A 279 12.58 5.59 5.73
N GLU A 280 12.44 6.18 4.57
CA GLU A 280 11.91 5.50 3.40
C GLU A 280 12.85 4.40 2.89
N LEU A 281 14.17 4.67 2.83
CA LEU A 281 15.17 3.67 2.47
C LEU A 281 15.14 2.48 3.45
N GLU A 282 15.05 2.73 4.76
CA GLU A 282 14.91 1.67 5.77
C GLU A 282 13.64 0.82 5.57
N ILE A 283 12.53 1.44 5.16
CA ILE A 283 11.28 0.74 4.89
C ILE A 283 11.42 -0.14 3.63
N LEU A 284 12.07 0.37 2.58
CA LEU A 284 12.31 -0.36 1.35
C LEU A 284 13.18 -1.59 1.59
N ASP A 285 14.29 -1.43 2.31
CA ASP A 285 15.20 -2.54 2.67
C ASP A 285 14.46 -3.61 3.47
N ARG A 286 13.73 -3.22 4.50
CA ARG A 286 12.96 -4.15 5.34
C ARG A 286 11.88 -4.88 4.53
N ASN A 287 11.18 -4.19 3.64
CA ASN A 287 10.15 -4.81 2.80
C ASN A 287 10.75 -5.79 1.80
N THR A 288 11.91 -5.48 1.23
CA THR A 288 12.64 -6.37 0.31
C THR A 288 13.07 -7.64 1.02
N VAL A 289 13.67 -7.53 2.21
CA VAL A 289 14.06 -8.69 3.02
C VAL A 289 12.85 -9.56 3.38
N LYS A 290 11.75 -8.93 3.76
CA LYS A 290 10.52 -9.65 4.11
C LYS A 290 9.93 -10.40 2.90
N LEU A 291 9.90 -9.78 1.72
CA LEU A 291 9.46 -10.44 0.50
C LEU A 291 10.33 -11.66 0.19
N MET A 292 11.67 -11.54 0.29
CA MET A 292 12.59 -12.65 0.08
C MET A 292 12.33 -13.81 1.04
N ILE A 293 12.02 -13.52 2.31
CA ILE A 293 11.67 -14.54 3.30
C ILE A 293 10.37 -15.24 2.91
N ASP A 294 9.32 -14.47 2.56
CA ASP A 294 8.02 -15.02 2.17
C ASP A 294 8.16 -15.91 0.92
N GLU A 295 8.94 -15.51 -0.09
CA GLU A 295 9.22 -16.29 -1.30
C GLU A 295 9.99 -17.59 -0.99
N LEU A 296 10.96 -17.54 -0.09
CA LEU A 296 11.71 -18.72 0.34
C LEU A 296 10.82 -19.71 1.13
N ASP A 297 9.95 -19.21 1.99
CA ASP A 297 9.02 -20.03 2.76
C ASP A 297 7.99 -20.71 1.85
N GLU A 298 7.49 -20.04 0.82
CA GLU A 298 6.60 -20.61 -0.19
C GLU A 298 7.32 -21.73 -0.98
N ALA A 299 8.50 -21.44 -1.51
CA ALA A 299 9.30 -22.43 -2.24
C ALA A 299 9.62 -23.67 -1.37
N LEU A 300 9.92 -23.45 -0.09
CA LEU A 300 10.16 -24.54 0.87
C LEU A 300 8.88 -25.35 1.13
N GLY A 301 7.72 -24.69 1.18
CA GLY A 301 6.40 -25.30 1.28
C GLY A 301 6.11 -26.22 0.09
N GLU A 302 6.31 -25.74 -1.13
CA GLU A 302 6.14 -26.52 -2.35
C GLU A 302 7.05 -27.75 -2.39
N GLU A 303 8.33 -27.59 -2.03
CA GLU A 303 9.26 -28.70 -1.99
C GLU A 303 8.89 -29.76 -0.93
N ARG A 304 8.38 -29.33 0.24
CA ARG A 304 7.87 -30.25 1.27
C ARG A 304 6.68 -31.07 0.78
N GLU A 305 5.75 -30.45 0.04
CA GLU A 305 4.60 -31.19 -0.53
C GLU A 305 5.03 -32.15 -1.64
N LYS A 306 6.00 -31.79 -2.49
CA LYS A 306 6.60 -32.71 -3.48
C LYS A 306 7.26 -33.91 -2.79
N VAL A 307 8.05 -33.68 -1.75
CA VAL A 307 8.70 -34.75 -0.97
C VAL A 307 7.67 -35.67 -0.32
N LYS A 308 6.57 -35.10 0.17
CA LYS A 308 5.48 -35.89 0.78
C LYS A 308 4.75 -36.73 -0.27
N ALA A 309 4.46 -36.19 -1.44
CA ALA A 309 3.88 -36.94 -2.55
C ALA A 309 4.77 -38.09 -3.02
N ILE A 310 6.08 -37.86 -3.18
CA ILE A 310 7.06 -38.92 -3.54
C ILE A 310 7.16 -40.00 -2.46
N LYS A 311 7.09 -39.63 -1.19
CA LYS A 311 7.08 -40.64 -0.10
C LYS A 311 5.82 -41.52 -0.15
N GLN A 312 4.67 -40.94 -0.37
CA GLN A 312 3.41 -41.67 -0.53
C GLN A 312 3.46 -42.62 -1.73
N GLU A 313 3.89 -42.14 -2.89
CA GLU A 313 4.05 -42.96 -4.09
C GLU A 313 5.05 -44.13 -3.86
N ARG A 314 6.15 -43.87 -3.20
CA ARG A 314 7.13 -44.92 -2.81
C ARG A 314 6.55 -45.98 -1.87
N GLU A 315 5.69 -45.58 -0.96
CA GLU A 315 5.01 -46.54 -0.05
C GLU A 315 4.01 -47.41 -0.80
N THR A 316 3.24 -46.82 -1.73
CA THR A 316 2.30 -47.53 -2.61
C THR A 316 3.03 -48.54 -3.48
N LEU A 317 4.11 -48.14 -4.14
CA LEU A 317 4.94 -49.04 -4.96
C LEU A 317 5.58 -50.16 -4.17
N LYS A 318 5.96 -49.91 -2.91
CA LYS A 318 6.46 -50.97 -2.04
C LYS A 318 5.39 -52.00 -1.67
N ALA A 319 4.17 -51.55 -1.40
CA ALA A 319 3.04 -52.43 -1.13
C ALA A 319 2.72 -53.31 -2.35
N GLU A 320 2.63 -52.70 -3.54
CA GLU A 320 2.40 -53.41 -4.81
C GLU A 320 3.52 -54.46 -5.10
N MET A 321 4.78 -54.08 -4.85
CA MET A 321 5.89 -55.04 -4.99
C MET A 321 5.81 -56.22 -4.01
N GLN A 322 5.32 -55.98 -2.79
CA GLN A 322 5.13 -57.05 -1.80
C GLN A 322 3.99 -58.00 -2.20
N GLU A 323 2.86 -57.43 -2.70
CA GLU A 323 1.76 -58.22 -3.21
C GLU A 323 2.17 -59.05 -4.42
N ALA A 324 2.85 -58.48 -5.39
CA ALA A 324 3.36 -59.20 -6.56
C ALA A 324 4.36 -60.32 -6.24
N LYS A 325 5.17 -60.13 -5.17
CA LYS A 325 6.06 -61.18 -4.67
C LYS A 325 5.30 -62.34 -4.01
N ALA A 326 4.29 -62.00 -3.18
CA ALA A 326 3.44 -62.98 -2.54
C ALA A 326 2.61 -63.83 -3.55
N GLU A 327 2.08 -63.19 -4.60
CA GLU A 327 1.40 -63.86 -5.70
C GLU A 327 2.33 -64.83 -6.45
N LYS A 328 3.57 -64.42 -6.71
CA LYS A 328 4.54 -65.25 -7.40
C LYS A 328 4.94 -66.47 -6.55
N GLU A 329 5.15 -66.33 -5.25
CA GLU A 329 5.44 -67.42 -4.33
C GLU A 329 4.26 -68.37 -4.12
N SER A 330 3.02 -67.94 -4.39
CA SER A 330 1.85 -68.81 -4.30
C SER A 330 1.58 -69.65 -5.58
N LEU A 331 2.26 -69.30 -6.67
CA LEU A 331 2.15 -69.96 -7.97
C LEU A 331 3.30 -70.97 -8.23
N GLU A 332 4.34 -70.97 -7.41
CA GLU A 332 5.39 -72.00 -7.36
C GLU A 332 5.03 -73.09 -6.33
#